data_e116f0138d5b7fe18e94457a9806fc66
#
_entry.id   e116f0138d5b7fe18e94457a9806fc66
#
_cell.length_a   1.000
_cell.length_b   1.000
_cell.length_c   1.000
_cell.angle_alpha   90.00
_cell.angle_beta   90.00
_cell.angle_gamma   90.00
#
_symmetry.space_group_name_H-M   'P 1'
#
loop_
_entity.id
_entity.type
_entity.pdbx_description
1 polymer ?
#
loop_
_entity_poly.entity_id
_entity_poly.type
_entity_poly.pdbx_seq_one_letter_code
_entity_poly.pdbx_strand_id
1 'polypeptide(L)'
;MAEIVGLMDDLFFQMKVLETAKQLGLQFKVAATADSLMELIATSPKLVIVDLNARGGAIPAIERVRAEKNGVRVVGFLSHVQVDLAEQARAAGCDEVMPRSKFTQNLAQILSSAKE
;
A
#
# COMPACT_ATOMS: atom_id res chain seq x y z
N MET A 1 15.64 -6.74 3.29
CA MET A 1 14.24 -7.03 2.90
C MET A 1 13.31 -5.97 3.44
N ALA A 2 12.43 -5.47 2.59
CA ALA A 2 11.47 -4.47 3.05
C ALA A 2 10.26 -5.17 3.66
N GLU A 3 9.90 -4.79 4.89
CA GLU A 3 8.69 -5.29 5.55
C GLU A 3 7.43 -4.66 4.96
N ILE A 4 7.57 -3.46 4.39
CA ILE A 4 6.46 -2.70 3.83
C ILE A 4 6.82 -2.30 2.42
N VAL A 5 5.91 -2.55 1.48
CA VAL A 5 6.05 -2.08 0.11
C VAL A 5 4.80 -1.31 -0.26
N GLY A 6 4.92 -0.39 -1.22
CA GLY A 6 3.79 0.43 -1.61
C GLY A 6 3.78 0.78 -3.07
N LEU A 7 2.58 1.01 -3.60
CA LEU A 7 2.37 1.54 -4.94
C LEU A 7 1.85 2.96 -4.78
N MET A 8 2.65 3.93 -5.15
CA MET A 8 2.27 5.35 -5.08
C MET A 8 3.19 6.18 -5.95
N ASP A 9 2.72 7.35 -6.39
CA ASP A 9 3.51 8.22 -7.25
C ASP A 9 3.60 9.67 -6.73
N ASP A 10 3.09 9.94 -5.54
CA ASP A 10 3.20 11.25 -4.90
C ASP A 10 4.47 11.29 -4.04
N LEU A 11 5.48 12.05 -4.49
CA LEU A 11 6.78 12.08 -3.82
C LEU A 11 6.70 12.59 -2.38
N PHE A 12 5.88 13.61 -2.14
CA PHE A 12 5.77 14.16 -0.78
C PHE A 12 5.17 13.14 0.17
N PHE A 13 4.17 12.42 -0.29
CA PHE A 13 3.54 11.41 0.53
C PHE A 13 4.47 10.21 0.76
N GLN A 14 5.22 9.82 -0.28
CA GLN A 14 6.24 8.78 -0.13
C GLN A 14 7.25 9.13 0.97
N MET A 15 7.71 10.38 0.98
CA MET A 15 8.67 10.82 1.98
C MET A 15 8.09 10.75 3.39
N LYS A 16 6.81 11.08 3.54
CA LYS A 16 6.17 11.00 4.84
C LYS A 16 6.07 9.56 5.34
N VAL A 17 5.70 8.63 4.46
CA VAL A 17 5.63 7.22 4.81
C VAL A 17 7.02 6.68 5.13
N LEU A 18 8.00 7.02 4.30
CA LEU A 18 9.38 6.58 4.50
C LEU A 18 9.94 7.06 5.85
N GLU A 19 9.71 8.32 6.18
CA GLU A 19 10.15 8.90 7.44
C GLU A 19 9.52 8.19 8.63
N THR A 20 8.23 7.95 8.57
CA THR A 20 7.51 7.26 9.65
C THR A 20 8.01 5.83 9.80
N ALA A 21 8.19 5.12 8.69
CA ALA A 21 8.71 3.75 8.73
C ALA A 21 10.10 3.72 9.35
N LYS A 22 10.96 4.67 8.98
CA LYS A 22 12.30 4.76 9.50
C LYS A 22 12.30 4.96 11.01
N GLN A 23 11.42 5.82 11.51
CA GLN A 23 11.28 6.04 12.96
C GLN A 23 10.85 4.78 13.69
N LEU A 24 10.11 3.91 13.03
CA LEU A 24 9.64 2.64 13.60
C LEU A 24 10.64 1.50 13.42
N GLY A 25 11.77 1.75 12.76
CA GLY A 25 12.75 0.72 12.49
C GLY A 25 12.33 -0.25 11.39
N LEU A 26 11.45 0.18 10.49
CA LEU A 26 10.94 -0.64 9.40
C LEU A 26 11.46 -0.13 8.06
N GLN A 27 11.67 -1.05 7.12
CA GLN A 27 12.05 -0.68 5.76
C GLN A 27 10.80 -0.57 4.90
N PHE A 28 10.72 0.52 4.16
CA PHE A 28 9.65 0.77 3.22
C PHE A 28 10.25 0.99 1.83
N LYS A 29 9.75 0.28 0.84
CA LYS A 29 10.13 0.48 -0.55
C LYS A 29 8.90 0.77 -1.38
N VAL A 30 9.05 1.65 -2.35
CA VAL A 30 7.93 2.13 -3.15
C VAL A 30 8.13 1.74 -4.61
N ALA A 31 7.01 1.43 -5.27
CA ALA A 31 6.94 1.19 -6.70
C ALA A 31 5.99 2.19 -7.32
N ALA A 32 6.26 2.58 -8.56
CA ALA A 32 5.38 3.47 -9.33
C ALA A 32 4.50 2.71 -10.32
N THR A 33 4.80 1.43 -10.56
CA THR A 33 4.05 0.61 -11.51
C THR A 33 3.71 -0.74 -10.88
N ALA A 34 2.72 -1.41 -11.47
CA ALA A 34 2.35 -2.75 -11.03
C ALA A 34 3.52 -3.74 -11.16
N ASP A 35 4.26 -3.65 -12.27
CA ASP A 35 5.40 -4.56 -12.48
C ASP A 35 6.48 -4.37 -11.42
N SER A 36 6.82 -3.12 -11.12
CA SER A 36 7.80 -2.83 -10.06
C SER A 36 7.31 -3.30 -8.70
N LEU A 37 6.01 -3.16 -8.44
CA LEU A 37 5.42 -3.65 -7.19
C LEU A 37 5.58 -5.16 -7.08
N MET A 38 5.35 -5.89 -8.16
CA MET A 38 5.47 -7.35 -8.13
C MET A 38 6.89 -7.81 -7.85
N GLU A 39 7.89 -7.06 -8.32
CA GLU A 39 9.28 -7.35 -7.97
C GLU A 39 9.52 -7.22 -6.46
N LEU A 40 8.92 -6.20 -5.84
CA LEU A 40 9.03 -6.00 -4.40
C LEU A 40 8.24 -7.07 -3.62
N ILE A 41 7.11 -7.50 -4.15
CA ILE A 41 6.29 -8.54 -3.54
C ILE A 41 7.07 -9.86 -3.44
N ALA A 42 7.96 -10.12 -4.39
CA ALA A 42 8.78 -11.33 -4.37
C ALA A 42 9.68 -11.43 -3.13
N THR A 43 9.93 -10.31 -2.45
CA THR A 43 10.73 -10.30 -1.23
C THR A 43 9.92 -10.65 0.03
N SER A 44 8.65 -10.97 -0.13
CA SER A 44 7.73 -11.38 0.94
C SER A 44 7.52 -10.32 2.02
N PRO A 45 7.04 -9.12 1.64
CA PRO A 45 6.72 -8.10 2.63
C PRO A 45 5.52 -8.53 3.49
N LYS A 46 5.35 -7.89 4.62
CA LYS A 46 4.23 -8.16 5.52
C LYS A 46 3.04 -7.22 5.30
N LEU A 47 3.28 -6.08 4.67
CA LEU A 47 2.25 -5.08 4.44
C LEU A 47 2.44 -4.44 3.07
N VAL A 48 1.36 -4.34 2.33
CA VAL A 48 1.33 -3.65 1.03
C VAL A 48 0.40 -2.45 1.17
N ILE A 49 0.90 -1.28 0.79
CA ILE A 49 0.12 -0.03 0.82
C ILE A 49 -0.12 0.38 -0.63
N VAL A 50 -1.35 0.70 -0.97
CA VAL A 50 -1.69 1.08 -2.34
C VAL A 50 -2.41 2.42 -2.35
N ASP A 51 -1.85 3.38 -3.09
CA ASP A 51 -2.54 4.61 -3.42
C ASP A 51 -3.49 4.29 -4.57
N LEU A 52 -4.79 4.25 -4.27
CA LEU A 52 -5.80 3.87 -5.27
C LEU A 52 -5.92 4.88 -6.40
N ASN A 53 -5.38 6.09 -6.21
CA ASN A 53 -5.36 7.13 -7.24
C ASN A 53 -4.03 7.17 -8.01
N ALA A 54 -3.10 6.26 -7.73
CA ALA A 54 -1.83 6.19 -8.44
C ALA A 54 -2.03 5.86 -9.92
N ARG A 55 -1.20 6.44 -10.77
CA ARG A 55 -1.29 6.26 -12.23
C ARG A 55 -0.87 4.87 -12.69
N GLY A 56 -0.19 4.12 -11.85
CA GLY A 56 0.36 2.82 -12.20
C GLY A 56 -0.65 1.67 -12.27
N GLY A 57 -1.93 1.95 -12.16
CA GLY A 57 -2.96 0.91 -12.25
C GLY A 57 -3.15 0.16 -10.93
N ALA A 58 -3.76 0.84 -9.95
CA ALA A 58 -3.88 0.30 -8.59
C ALA A 58 -4.72 -0.99 -8.53
N ILE A 59 -5.87 -1.02 -9.19
CA ILE A 59 -6.78 -2.18 -9.11
C ILE A 59 -6.14 -3.42 -9.72
N PRO A 60 -5.61 -3.37 -10.96
CA PRO A 60 -4.89 -4.53 -11.51
C PRO A 60 -3.70 -4.96 -10.64
N ALA A 61 -3.00 -4.00 -10.04
CA ALA A 61 -1.87 -4.32 -9.16
C ALA A 61 -2.33 -5.12 -7.95
N ILE A 62 -3.44 -4.72 -7.31
CA ILE A 62 -3.99 -5.44 -6.16
C ILE A 62 -4.38 -6.87 -6.56
N GLU A 63 -5.01 -7.02 -7.73
CA GLU A 63 -5.39 -8.34 -8.22
C GLU A 63 -4.18 -9.23 -8.41
N ARG A 64 -3.09 -8.70 -8.97
CA ARG A 64 -1.85 -9.46 -9.17
C ARG A 64 -1.21 -9.85 -7.83
N VAL A 65 -1.18 -8.91 -6.88
CA VAL A 65 -0.64 -9.19 -5.54
C VAL A 65 -1.43 -10.33 -4.90
N ARG A 66 -2.74 -10.26 -4.96
CA ARG A 66 -3.58 -11.26 -4.32
C ARG A 66 -3.43 -12.63 -4.98
N ALA A 67 -3.22 -12.66 -6.30
CA ALA A 67 -3.02 -13.91 -7.02
C ALA A 67 -1.70 -14.59 -6.60
N GLU A 68 -0.66 -13.82 -6.31
CA GLU A 68 0.65 -14.37 -5.95
C GLU A 68 0.87 -14.50 -4.45
N LYS A 69 0.34 -13.57 -3.66
CA LYS A 69 0.54 -13.54 -2.21
C LYS A 69 -0.78 -13.31 -1.51
N ASN A 70 -1.61 -14.34 -1.54
CA ASN A 70 -2.98 -14.26 -1.05
C ASN A 70 -3.07 -13.89 0.43
N GLY A 71 -2.07 -14.21 1.24
CA GLY A 71 -2.08 -13.95 2.67
C GLY A 71 -1.50 -12.61 3.10
N VAL A 72 -0.92 -11.82 2.18
CA VAL A 72 -0.33 -10.54 2.56
C VAL A 72 -1.42 -9.50 2.82
N ARG A 73 -1.22 -8.66 3.83
CA ARG A 73 -2.18 -7.61 4.14
C ARG A 73 -2.03 -6.46 3.16
N VAL A 74 -3.13 -6.02 2.57
CA VAL A 74 -3.17 -4.92 1.61
C VAL A 74 -4.08 -3.81 2.15
N VAL A 75 -3.51 -2.62 2.30
CA VAL A 75 -4.25 -1.43 2.77
C VAL A 75 -4.23 -0.41 1.63
N GLY A 76 -5.41 0.01 1.20
CA GLY A 76 -5.56 1.02 0.16
C GLY A 76 -6.04 2.34 0.75
N PHE A 77 -5.62 3.44 0.13
CA PHE A 77 -6.16 4.75 0.48
C PHE A 77 -6.50 5.53 -0.79
N LEU A 78 -7.43 6.46 -0.66
CA LEU A 78 -7.81 7.31 -1.77
C LEU A 78 -7.87 8.77 -1.31
N SER A 79 -7.74 9.70 -2.26
CA SER A 79 -7.57 11.10 -1.92
C SER A 79 -8.82 11.75 -1.35
N HIS A 80 -9.99 11.19 -1.65
CA HIS A 80 -11.28 11.62 -1.11
C HIS A 80 -12.27 10.47 -1.26
N VAL A 81 -13.48 10.64 -0.78
CA VAL A 81 -14.46 9.56 -0.81
C VAL A 81 -14.86 9.26 -2.26
N GLN A 82 -14.46 8.08 -2.74
CA GLN A 82 -14.77 7.57 -4.08
C GLN A 82 -15.34 6.17 -3.89
N VAL A 83 -16.66 6.11 -3.71
CA VAL A 83 -17.34 4.86 -3.33
C VAL A 83 -17.06 3.73 -4.32
N ASP A 84 -17.18 4.03 -5.62
CA ASP A 84 -16.98 2.99 -6.65
C ASP A 84 -15.55 2.46 -6.65
N LEU A 85 -14.56 3.35 -6.51
CA LEU A 85 -13.17 2.94 -6.47
C LEU A 85 -12.87 2.11 -5.23
N ALA A 86 -13.43 2.49 -4.10
CA ALA A 86 -13.26 1.74 -2.86
C ALA A 86 -13.84 0.33 -2.98
N GLU A 87 -15.02 0.20 -3.59
CA GLU A 87 -15.64 -1.10 -3.82
C GLU A 87 -14.81 -1.97 -4.77
N GLN A 88 -14.28 -1.37 -5.83
CA GLN A 88 -13.40 -2.09 -6.75
C GLN A 88 -12.15 -2.60 -6.06
N ALA A 89 -11.57 -1.77 -5.19
CA ALA A 89 -10.38 -2.16 -4.44
C ALA A 89 -10.65 -3.34 -3.50
N ARG A 90 -11.77 -3.30 -2.80
CA ARG A 90 -12.15 -4.40 -1.91
C ARG A 90 -12.41 -5.68 -2.70
N ALA A 91 -13.09 -5.56 -3.83
CA ALA A 91 -13.35 -6.71 -4.70
C ALA A 91 -12.06 -7.30 -5.26
N ALA A 92 -11.05 -6.47 -5.52
CA ALA A 92 -9.75 -6.92 -6.02
C ALA A 92 -8.92 -7.62 -4.94
N GLY A 93 -9.26 -7.45 -3.67
CA GLY A 93 -8.56 -8.13 -2.58
C GLY A 93 -7.93 -7.22 -1.55
N CYS A 94 -8.25 -5.92 -1.56
CA CYS A 94 -7.76 -4.99 -0.55
C CYS A 94 -8.45 -5.27 0.78
N ASP A 95 -7.68 -5.42 1.84
CA ASP A 95 -8.22 -5.76 3.16
C ASP A 95 -8.87 -4.56 3.84
N GLU A 96 -8.30 -3.36 3.64
CA GLU A 96 -8.86 -2.13 4.18
C GLU A 96 -8.73 -1.04 3.14
N VAL A 97 -9.75 -0.19 3.06
CA VAL A 97 -9.75 1.00 2.21
C VAL A 97 -10.18 2.18 3.04
N MET A 98 -9.42 3.26 2.98
CA MET A 98 -9.72 4.46 3.78
C MET A 98 -9.34 5.74 3.05
N PRO A 99 -9.94 6.88 3.43
CA PRO A 99 -9.50 8.16 2.90
C PRO A 99 -8.05 8.45 3.30
N ARG A 100 -7.33 9.20 2.47
CA ARG A 100 -5.94 9.56 2.76
C ARG A 100 -5.79 10.24 4.13
N SER A 101 -6.75 11.07 4.52
CA SER A 101 -6.69 11.75 5.81
C SER A 101 -6.67 10.77 6.97
N LYS A 102 -7.51 9.75 6.92
CA LYS A 102 -7.53 8.71 7.95
C LYS A 102 -6.25 7.88 7.92
N PHE A 103 -5.78 7.54 6.73
CA PHE A 103 -4.53 6.81 6.57
C PHE A 103 -3.38 7.59 7.21
N THR A 104 -3.31 8.90 6.94
CA THR A 104 -2.27 9.75 7.49
C THR A 104 -2.34 9.85 9.02
N GLN A 105 -3.55 10.00 9.57
CA GLN A 105 -3.74 10.07 11.02
C GLN A 105 -3.30 8.81 11.74
N ASN A 106 -3.43 7.66 11.08
CA ASN A 106 -3.12 6.36 11.68
C ASN A 106 -1.86 5.75 11.08
N LEU A 107 -1.04 6.53 10.41
CA LEU A 107 0.10 6.03 9.66
C LEU A 107 1.04 5.16 10.49
N ALA A 108 1.48 5.67 11.64
CA ALA A 108 2.40 4.92 12.49
C ALA A 108 1.80 3.59 12.95
N GLN A 109 0.52 3.60 13.31
CA GLN A 109 -0.17 2.40 13.75
C GLN A 109 -0.30 1.38 12.61
N ILE A 110 -0.65 1.85 11.40
CA ILE A 110 -0.77 0.99 10.23
C ILE A 110 0.58 0.35 9.90
N LEU A 111 1.64 1.15 9.86
CA LEU A 111 2.98 0.65 9.55
C LEU A 111 3.47 -0.32 10.63
N SER A 112 3.14 -0.06 11.89
CA SER A 112 3.55 -0.93 13.00
C SER A 112 2.96 -2.33 12.87
N SER A 113 1.85 -2.50 12.17
CA SER A 113 1.27 -3.82 11.95
C SER A 113 2.24 -4.75 11.19
N ALA A 114 3.20 -4.20 10.47
CA ALA A 114 4.20 -5.00 9.75
C ALA A 114 5.23 -5.62 10.69
N LYS A 115 5.25 -5.23 11.95
CA LYS A 115 6.17 -5.83 12.94
C LYS A 115 5.66 -7.17 13.48
N GLU A 116 4.39 -7.45 13.27
CA GLU A 116 3.74 -8.65 13.84
C GLU A 116 3.96 -9.93 13.02
#